data_85166072acbf53390fc16755381d15bc
#
_entry.id   85166072acbf53390fc16755381d15bc
#
_cell.length_a   1.000
_cell.length_b   1.000
_cell.length_c   1.000
_cell.angle_alpha   90.00
_cell.angle_beta   90.00
_cell.angle_gamma   90.00
#
_symmetry.space_group_name_H-M   'P 1'
#
loop_
_entity.id
_entity.type
_entity.pdbx_description
1 polymer ?
#
loop_
_entity_poly.entity_id
_entity_poly.type
_entity_poly.pdbx_seq_one_letter_code
_entity_poly.pdbx_strand_id
1 'polypeptide(L)'
;MRARDNPFAVHRIHALRFRLTDEGWRELLARLSTLGCRAAIVGPEGSGKTLLLEELGARLGTLGLAPCLLTLRRGERRPAPEARAALLAGLGPADVVLVDGADELGPLAWSSLRRAARKAGGLVVTSHRPGLLPTLWTCGTSVELLADLVRELVGSEEAEALRPRLAALFDRHRGDLRAALRALYDLYGASPATAGPLPGA
;
A
#
# COMPACT_ATOMS: atom_id res chain seq x y z
N MET A 1 -16.88 21.07 -9.89
CA MET A 1 -15.42 21.02 -9.65
C MET A 1 -14.77 20.16 -10.75
N ARG A 2 -13.61 20.54 -11.29
CA ARG A 2 -12.92 19.68 -12.28
C ARG A 2 -12.33 18.46 -11.55
N ALA A 3 -12.30 17.30 -12.19
CA ALA A 3 -11.77 16.05 -11.59
C ALA A 3 -10.35 16.20 -11.01
N ARG A 4 -9.50 17.02 -11.65
CA ARG A 4 -8.13 17.30 -11.18
C ARG A 4 -8.07 18.17 -9.91
N ASP A 5 -9.12 18.94 -9.63
CA ASP A 5 -9.17 19.88 -8.51
C ASP A 5 -9.81 19.23 -7.26
N ASN A 6 -10.28 17.96 -7.39
CA ASN A 6 -10.83 17.20 -6.28
C ASN A 6 -9.71 16.82 -5.30
N PRO A 7 -9.81 17.16 -4.01
CA PRO A 7 -8.79 16.84 -3.02
C PRO A 7 -8.52 15.34 -2.88
N PHE A 8 -9.50 14.50 -3.21
CA PHE A 8 -9.38 13.04 -3.18
C PHE A 8 -9.06 12.44 -4.56
N ALA A 9 -8.53 13.23 -5.50
CA ALA A 9 -8.10 12.72 -6.80
C ALA A 9 -6.97 11.68 -6.63
N VAL A 10 -6.96 10.68 -7.50
CA VAL A 10 -6.05 9.52 -7.42
C VAL A 10 -4.58 9.93 -7.25
N HIS A 11 -4.13 10.95 -8.00
CA HIS A 11 -2.74 11.45 -7.90
C HIS A 11 -2.42 12.04 -6.53
N ARG A 12 -3.38 12.65 -5.83
CA ARG A 12 -3.20 13.20 -4.47
C ARG A 12 -3.17 12.09 -3.43
N ILE A 13 -4.03 11.09 -3.57
CA ILE A 13 -4.01 9.90 -2.70
C ILE A 13 -2.70 9.13 -2.86
N HIS A 14 -2.17 9.03 -4.10
CA HIS A 14 -0.87 8.40 -4.35
C HIS A 14 0.32 9.23 -3.84
N ALA A 15 0.14 10.52 -3.58
CA ALA A 15 1.18 11.36 -2.99
C ALA A 15 1.28 11.19 -1.46
N LEU A 16 0.28 10.57 -0.82
CA LEU A 16 0.35 10.23 0.60
C LEU A 16 1.52 9.29 0.87
N ARG A 17 2.22 9.52 1.98
CA ARG A 17 3.33 8.68 2.42
C ARG A 17 2.88 7.70 3.49
N PHE A 18 3.54 6.55 3.55
CA PHE A 18 3.30 5.63 4.66
C PHE A 18 3.82 6.24 5.96
N ARG A 19 2.97 6.26 6.99
CA ARG A 19 3.26 6.97 8.24
C ARG A 19 4.14 6.14 9.15
N LEU A 20 5.44 6.17 8.90
CA LEU A 20 6.46 5.69 9.81
C LEU A 20 7.43 6.84 10.15
N THR A 21 7.77 6.95 11.42
CA THR A 21 8.85 7.83 11.87
C THR A 21 10.20 7.30 11.38
N ASP A 22 11.25 8.12 11.43
CA ASP A 22 12.60 7.65 11.09
C ASP A 22 13.07 6.52 12.01
N GLU A 23 12.66 6.53 13.29
CA GLU A 23 12.86 5.42 14.21
C GLU A 23 12.16 4.15 13.72
N GLY A 24 10.87 4.23 13.40
CA GLY A 24 10.08 3.11 12.88
C GLY A 24 10.68 2.53 11.60
N TRP A 25 11.25 3.36 10.73
CA TRP A 25 11.97 2.89 9.55
C TRP A 25 13.26 2.15 9.90
N ARG A 26 14.03 2.66 10.88
CA ARG A 26 15.25 1.97 11.37
C ARG A 26 14.91 0.60 11.95
N GLU A 27 13.87 0.52 12.78
CA GLU A 27 13.40 -0.75 13.36
C GLU A 27 12.92 -1.73 12.28
N LEU A 28 12.15 -1.25 11.29
CA LEU A 28 11.66 -2.07 10.19
C LEU A 28 12.81 -2.64 9.36
N LEU A 29 13.80 -1.82 9.01
CA LEU A 29 14.98 -2.26 8.24
C LEU A 29 15.86 -3.23 9.05
N ALA A 30 16.04 -2.97 10.34
CA ALA A 30 16.75 -3.89 11.24
C ALA A 30 16.06 -5.24 11.31
N ARG A 31 14.72 -5.24 11.48
CA ARG A 31 13.92 -6.46 11.47
C ARG A 31 14.00 -7.20 10.14
N LEU A 32 13.93 -6.47 9.01
CA LEU A 32 14.08 -7.07 7.68
C LEU A 32 15.43 -7.78 7.56
N SER A 33 16.51 -7.17 8.03
CA SER A 33 17.85 -7.77 8.06
C SER A 33 17.88 -9.05 8.90
N THR A 34 17.30 -9.05 10.10
CA THR A 34 17.25 -10.25 10.97
C THR A 34 16.44 -11.39 10.35
N LEU A 35 15.47 -11.08 9.47
CA LEU A 35 14.70 -12.06 8.70
C LEU A 35 15.42 -12.50 7.40
N GLY A 36 16.71 -12.15 7.23
CA GLY A 36 17.48 -12.49 6.03
C GLY A 36 16.94 -11.85 4.77
N CYS A 37 16.37 -10.66 4.88
CA CYS A 37 15.72 -9.91 3.80
C CYS A 37 14.58 -10.71 3.10
N ARG A 38 13.93 -11.64 3.83
CA ARG A 38 12.83 -12.46 3.30
C ARG A 38 11.62 -12.36 4.22
N ALA A 39 10.65 -11.54 3.85
CA ALA A 39 9.58 -11.16 4.75
C ALA A 39 8.27 -10.78 4.03
N ALA A 40 7.18 -10.73 4.79
CA ALA A 40 5.85 -10.33 4.31
C ALA A 40 5.34 -9.08 5.05
N ILE A 41 4.77 -8.15 4.30
CA ILE A 41 3.92 -7.06 4.79
C ILE A 41 2.49 -7.56 4.72
N VAL A 42 1.81 -7.61 5.84
CA VAL A 42 0.49 -8.24 5.97
C VAL A 42 -0.55 -7.20 6.38
N GLY A 43 -1.79 -7.36 5.92
CA GLY A 43 -2.90 -6.50 6.35
C GLY A 43 -4.11 -6.57 5.42
N PRO A 44 -5.26 -6.00 5.84
CA PRO A 44 -6.47 -6.00 5.04
C PRO A 44 -6.35 -5.19 3.74
N GLU A 45 -7.34 -5.29 2.87
CA GLU A 45 -7.44 -4.47 1.67
C GLU A 45 -7.47 -2.97 2.06
N GLY A 46 -6.82 -2.12 1.25
CA GLY A 46 -6.77 -0.67 1.50
C GLY A 46 -5.91 -0.22 2.68
N SER A 47 -5.17 -1.10 3.37
CA SER A 47 -4.35 -0.76 4.55
C SER A 47 -2.97 -0.16 4.26
N GLY A 48 -2.65 0.15 2.99
CA GLY A 48 -1.39 0.79 2.63
C GLY A 48 -0.20 -0.16 2.43
N LYS A 49 -0.40 -1.48 2.34
CA LYS A 49 0.68 -2.46 2.10
C LYS A 49 1.53 -2.14 0.87
N THR A 50 0.87 -1.82 -0.25
CA THR A 50 1.54 -1.42 -1.50
C THR A 50 2.41 -0.20 -1.28
N LEU A 51 1.88 0.82 -0.61
CA LEU A 51 2.61 2.05 -0.31
C LEU A 51 3.85 1.79 0.56
N LEU A 52 3.69 0.97 1.61
CA LEU A 52 4.83 0.58 2.45
C LEU A 52 5.87 -0.22 1.67
N LEU A 53 5.44 -1.11 0.76
CA LEU A 53 6.36 -1.91 -0.08
C LEU A 53 7.15 -1.01 -1.05
N GLU A 54 6.48 -0.04 -1.68
CA GLU A 54 7.11 0.90 -2.61
C GLU A 54 8.12 1.81 -1.88
N GLU A 55 7.75 2.36 -0.72
CA GLU A 55 8.67 3.18 0.08
C GLU A 55 9.84 2.37 0.63
N LEU A 56 9.60 1.13 1.04
CA LEU A 56 10.68 0.21 1.43
C LEU A 56 11.63 -0.01 0.25
N GLY A 57 11.10 -0.25 -0.95
CA GLY A 57 11.90 -0.39 -2.16
C GLY A 57 12.78 0.83 -2.43
N ALA A 58 12.21 2.03 -2.35
CA ALA A 58 12.97 3.27 -2.52
C ALA A 58 14.12 3.39 -1.50
N ARG A 59 13.86 3.06 -0.23
CA ARG A 59 14.89 3.08 0.84
C ARG A 59 15.96 2.01 0.63
N LEU A 60 15.59 0.81 0.20
CA LEU A 60 16.56 -0.23 -0.14
C LEU A 60 17.45 0.23 -1.31
N GLY A 61 16.90 0.95 -2.28
CA GLY A 61 17.67 1.57 -3.36
C GLY A 61 18.71 2.57 -2.85
N THR A 62 18.38 3.41 -1.86
CA THR A 62 19.35 4.33 -1.25
C THR A 62 20.45 3.63 -0.46
N LEU A 63 20.23 2.37 -0.06
CA LEU A 63 21.23 1.52 0.60
C LEU A 63 22.09 0.71 -0.39
N GLY A 64 21.98 0.99 -1.70
CA GLY A 64 22.77 0.33 -2.74
C GLY A 64 22.23 -1.02 -3.21
N LEU A 65 21.01 -1.39 -2.83
CA LEU A 65 20.32 -2.57 -3.33
C LEU A 65 19.52 -2.22 -4.59
N ALA A 66 19.19 -3.23 -5.40
CA ALA A 66 18.39 -3.09 -6.62
C ALA A 66 16.97 -3.67 -6.42
N PRO A 67 15.98 -2.86 -6.04
CA PRO A 67 14.61 -3.34 -5.88
C PRO A 67 13.95 -3.65 -7.23
N CYS A 68 13.41 -4.85 -7.37
CA CYS A 68 12.70 -5.34 -8.55
C CYS A 68 11.24 -5.59 -8.19
N LEU A 69 10.32 -4.69 -8.61
CA LEU A 69 8.90 -4.76 -8.26
C LEU A 69 8.10 -5.59 -9.27
N LEU A 70 7.31 -6.52 -8.76
CA LEU A 70 6.28 -7.26 -9.46
C LEU A 70 4.93 -6.99 -8.80
N THR A 71 4.00 -6.39 -9.52
CA THR A 71 2.63 -6.17 -9.05
C THR A 71 1.70 -7.20 -9.68
N LEU A 72 0.94 -7.90 -8.85
CA LEU A 72 -0.07 -8.85 -9.26
C LEU A 72 -1.46 -8.24 -9.11
N ARG A 73 -2.30 -8.42 -10.12
CA ARG A 73 -3.68 -7.96 -10.07
C ARG A 73 -4.57 -9.04 -9.46
N ARG A 74 -5.65 -8.61 -8.85
CA ARG A 74 -6.65 -9.52 -8.29
C ARG A 74 -7.11 -10.55 -9.33
N GLY A 75 -7.02 -11.83 -8.98
CA GLY A 75 -7.34 -12.95 -9.87
C GLY A 75 -6.18 -13.41 -10.78
N GLU A 76 -5.06 -12.73 -10.80
CA GLU A 76 -3.86 -13.16 -11.52
C GLU A 76 -3.13 -14.27 -10.76
N ARG A 77 -3.57 -15.50 -10.97
CA ARG A 77 -2.94 -16.68 -10.32
C ARG A 77 -1.50 -16.94 -10.77
N ARG A 78 -1.04 -16.26 -11.81
CA ARG A 78 0.32 -16.33 -12.37
C ARG A 78 0.70 -14.97 -12.94
N PRO A 79 1.94 -14.51 -12.72
CA PRO A 79 2.45 -13.31 -13.40
C PRO A 79 2.47 -13.55 -14.91
N ALA A 80 2.32 -12.48 -15.70
CA ALA A 80 2.55 -12.55 -17.13
C ALA A 80 3.94 -13.14 -17.41
N PRO A 81 4.07 -14.09 -18.37
CA PRO A 81 5.34 -14.78 -18.63
C PRO A 81 6.50 -13.83 -18.88
N GLU A 82 6.26 -12.73 -19.61
CA GLU A 82 7.25 -11.72 -19.96
C GLU A 82 7.69 -10.94 -18.72
N ALA A 83 6.76 -10.50 -17.88
CA ALA A 83 7.05 -9.78 -16.65
C ALA A 83 7.83 -10.65 -15.66
N ARG A 84 7.45 -11.94 -15.59
CA ARG A 84 8.17 -12.91 -14.77
C ARG A 84 9.58 -13.18 -15.32
N ALA A 85 9.73 -13.38 -16.62
CA ALA A 85 11.02 -13.62 -17.24
C ALA A 85 11.95 -12.41 -17.05
N ALA A 86 11.45 -11.20 -17.29
CA ALA A 86 12.21 -9.97 -17.07
C ALA A 86 12.66 -9.81 -15.61
N LEU A 87 11.75 -10.06 -14.66
CA LEU A 87 12.05 -9.98 -13.23
C LEU A 87 13.13 -10.99 -12.79
N LEU A 88 13.05 -12.23 -13.31
CA LEU A 88 13.91 -13.33 -12.84
C LEU A 88 15.20 -13.46 -13.65
N ALA A 89 15.32 -12.74 -14.77
CA ALA A 89 16.53 -12.72 -15.58
C ALA A 89 17.64 -11.96 -14.85
N GLY A 90 18.73 -12.67 -14.57
CA GLY A 90 19.93 -12.02 -14.04
C GLY A 90 19.92 -11.66 -12.54
N LEU A 91 18.96 -12.16 -11.75
CA LEU A 91 18.94 -11.89 -10.31
C LEU A 91 20.25 -12.27 -9.62
N GLY A 92 20.77 -11.35 -8.82
CA GLY A 92 21.99 -11.49 -8.04
C GLY A 92 21.82 -11.03 -6.58
N PRO A 93 22.90 -11.10 -5.78
CA PRO A 93 22.84 -10.78 -4.35
C PRO A 93 22.46 -9.34 -4.01
N ALA A 94 22.63 -8.39 -4.94
CA ALA A 94 22.23 -7.01 -4.76
C ALA A 94 20.72 -6.77 -5.03
N ASP A 95 20.07 -7.72 -5.72
CA ASP A 95 18.66 -7.55 -6.08
C ASP A 95 17.74 -7.91 -4.92
N VAL A 96 16.68 -7.11 -4.75
CA VAL A 96 15.59 -7.40 -3.81
C VAL A 96 14.29 -7.48 -4.59
N VAL A 97 13.71 -8.68 -4.64
CA VAL A 97 12.44 -8.92 -5.30
C VAL A 97 11.31 -8.45 -4.39
N LEU A 98 10.52 -7.51 -4.88
CA LEU A 98 9.33 -6.98 -4.22
C LEU A 98 8.10 -7.50 -4.95
N VAL A 99 7.18 -8.15 -4.25
CA VAL A 99 5.97 -8.71 -4.88
C VAL A 99 4.73 -8.14 -4.20
N ASP A 100 3.99 -7.31 -4.92
CA ASP A 100 2.72 -6.80 -4.42
C ASP A 100 1.57 -7.76 -4.80
N GLY A 101 0.83 -8.23 -3.78
CA GLY A 101 -0.28 -9.19 -3.95
C GLY A 101 0.15 -10.65 -4.08
N ALA A 102 1.18 -11.09 -3.37
CA ALA A 102 1.72 -12.45 -3.50
C ALA A 102 0.72 -13.57 -3.16
N ASP A 103 -0.30 -13.30 -2.37
CA ASP A 103 -1.40 -14.23 -2.05
C ASP A 103 -2.38 -14.45 -3.21
N GLU A 104 -2.32 -13.65 -4.28
CA GLU A 104 -3.03 -13.94 -5.54
C GLU A 104 -2.40 -15.12 -6.30
N LEU A 105 -1.13 -15.43 -6.04
CA LEU A 105 -0.45 -16.53 -6.70
C LEU A 105 -1.00 -17.89 -6.26
N GLY A 106 -1.22 -18.78 -7.22
CA GLY A 106 -1.43 -20.19 -6.90
C GLY A 106 -0.18 -20.85 -6.31
N PRO A 107 -0.33 -21.95 -5.55
CA PRO A 107 0.77 -22.59 -4.82
C PRO A 107 1.99 -22.94 -5.67
N LEU A 108 1.78 -23.41 -6.91
CA LEU A 108 2.86 -23.75 -7.84
C LEU A 108 3.61 -22.49 -8.33
N ALA A 109 2.86 -21.42 -8.65
CA ALA A 109 3.45 -20.17 -9.09
C ALA A 109 4.24 -19.52 -7.96
N TRP A 110 3.71 -19.52 -6.74
CA TRP A 110 4.41 -19.07 -5.53
C TRP A 110 5.70 -19.85 -5.29
N SER A 111 5.65 -21.19 -5.31
CA SER A 111 6.83 -22.05 -5.11
C SER A 111 7.90 -21.79 -6.17
N SER A 112 7.48 -21.61 -7.43
CA SER A 112 8.39 -21.31 -8.55
C SER A 112 9.05 -19.93 -8.38
N LEU A 113 8.26 -18.90 -8.03
CA LEU A 113 8.77 -17.54 -7.77
C LEU A 113 9.77 -17.56 -6.61
N ARG A 114 9.40 -18.18 -5.48
CA ARG A 114 10.25 -18.29 -4.29
C ARG A 114 11.57 -19.02 -4.58
N ARG A 115 11.54 -20.05 -5.42
CA ARG A 115 12.74 -20.77 -5.85
C ARG A 115 13.65 -19.87 -6.69
N ALA A 116 13.11 -19.16 -7.65
CA ALA A 116 13.87 -18.26 -8.51
C ALA A 116 14.48 -17.08 -7.73
N ALA A 117 13.70 -16.50 -6.81
CA ALA A 117 14.15 -15.41 -5.94
C ALA A 117 15.24 -15.83 -4.92
N ARG A 118 15.62 -17.12 -4.84
CA ARG A 118 16.76 -17.55 -4.00
C ARG A 118 18.09 -16.95 -4.41
N LYS A 119 18.23 -16.56 -5.68
CA LYS A 119 19.43 -15.91 -6.22
C LYS A 119 19.51 -14.44 -5.83
N ALA A 120 18.39 -13.81 -5.51
CA ALA A 120 18.34 -12.44 -5.04
C ALA A 120 18.74 -12.34 -3.56
N GLY A 121 19.30 -11.19 -3.17
CA GLY A 121 19.63 -10.86 -1.79
C GLY A 121 18.39 -10.73 -0.90
N GLY A 122 17.20 -10.47 -1.47
CA GLY A 122 15.97 -10.35 -0.70
C GLY A 122 14.70 -10.72 -1.47
N LEU A 123 13.63 -10.99 -0.70
CA LEU A 123 12.27 -11.19 -1.20
C LEU A 123 11.30 -10.61 -0.18
N VAL A 124 10.64 -9.51 -0.53
CA VAL A 124 9.60 -8.93 0.31
C VAL A 124 8.27 -8.97 -0.46
N VAL A 125 7.22 -9.41 0.22
CA VAL A 125 5.91 -9.58 -0.41
C VAL A 125 4.81 -8.87 0.37
N THR A 126 3.73 -8.48 -0.28
CA THR A 126 2.48 -8.13 0.41
C THR A 126 1.50 -9.29 0.37
N SER A 127 0.69 -9.41 1.41
CA SER A 127 -0.33 -10.44 1.55
C SER A 127 -1.48 -9.96 2.44
N HIS A 128 -2.69 -10.48 2.23
CA HIS A 128 -3.82 -10.20 3.12
C HIS A 128 -3.74 -10.98 4.43
N ARG A 129 -3.05 -12.12 4.43
CA ARG A 129 -2.92 -13.02 5.59
C ARG A 129 -1.47 -13.43 5.80
N PRO A 130 -1.05 -13.69 7.03
CA PRO A 130 0.27 -14.24 7.31
C PRO A 130 0.41 -15.66 6.76
N GLY A 131 1.66 -16.14 6.59
CA GLY A 131 1.97 -17.53 6.25
C GLY A 131 2.81 -17.73 4.99
N LEU A 132 2.93 -16.75 4.08
CA LEU A 132 3.80 -16.87 2.90
C LEU A 132 5.29 -16.78 3.28
N LEU A 133 5.62 -15.81 4.10
CA LEU A 133 6.96 -15.54 4.67
C LEU A 133 6.78 -15.02 6.12
N PRO A 134 7.86 -14.95 6.92
CA PRO A 134 7.82 -14.31 8.22
C PRO A 134 7.27 -12.88 8.11
N THR A 135 6.39 -12.48 9.03
CA THR A 135 5.78 -11.15 8.99
C THR A 135 6.77 -10.08 9.39
N LEU A 136 7.06 -9.16 8.48
CA LEU A 136 7.85 -7.96 8.72
C LEU A 136 7.02 -6.90 9.45
N TRP A 137 5.85 -6.61 8.88
CA TRP A 137 4.94 -5.57 9.35
C TRP A 137 3.49 -5.97 9.16
N THR A 138 2.64 -5.56 10.11
CA THR A 138 1.19 -5.72 9.99
C THR A 138 0.56 -4.34 9.81
N CYS A 139 0.02 -4.09 8.62
CA CYS A 139 -0.72 -2.88 8.33
C CYS A 139 -2.14 -3.00 8.91
N GLY A 140 -2.49 -2.09 9.80
CA GLY A 140 -3.84 -1.92 10.31
C GLY A 140 -4.59 -0.80 9.60
N THR A 141 -5.89 -0.74 9.83
CA THR A 141 -6.76 0.37 9.44
C THR A 141 -7.57 0.82 10.63
N SER A 142 -7.82 2.12 10.75
CA SER A 142 -8.70 2.68 11.76
C SER A 142 -9.39 3.94 11.25
N VAL A 143 -10.43 4.37 11.93
CA VAL A 143 -11.14 5.63 11.63
C VAL A 143 -10.20 6.82 11.84
N GLU A 144 -9.35 6.76 12.85
CA GLU A 144 -8.37 7.80 13.17
C GLU A 144 -7.36 7.94 12.03
N LEU A 145 -6.84 6.81 11.50
CA LEU A 145 -5.95 6.83 10.35
C LEU A 145 -6.65 7.42 9.12
N LEU A 146 -7.92 7.06 8.87
CA LEU A 146 -8.71 7.68 7.79
C LEU A 146 -8.84 9.19 8.01
N ALA A 147 -9.18 9.64 9.22
CA ALA A 147 -9.31 11.05 9.55
C ALA A 147 -8.00 11.81 9.35
N ASP A 148 -6.88 11.20 9.71
CA ASP A 148 -5.57 11.78 9.49
C ASP A 148 -5.21 11.92 8.01
N LEU A 149 -5.50 10.91 7.20
CA LEU A 149 -5.29 10.97 5.74
C LEU A 149 -6.18 12.05 5.10
N VAL A 150 -7.43 12.15 5.54
CA VAL A 150 -8.34 13.21 5.08
C VAL A 150 -7.82 14.58 5.48
N ARG A 151 -7.33 14.75 6.71
CA ARG A 151 -6.73 16.03 7.18
C ARG A 151 -5.54 16.47 6.31
N GLU A 152 -4.72 15.54 5.87
CA GLU A 152 -3.59 15.83 4.97
C GLU A 152 -4.08 16.30 3.57
N LEU A 153 -5.21 15.78 3.11
CA LEU A 153 -5.76 16.09 1.79
C LEU A 153 -6.55 17.39 1.73
N VAL A 154 -7.32 17.71 2.79
CA VAL A 154 -8.26 18.83 2.80
C VAL A 154 -7.98 19.89 3.87
N GLY A 155 -7.03 19.66 4.78
CA GLY A 155 -6.76 20.53 5.93
C GLY A 155 -7.62 20.21 7.15
N SER A 156 -7.28 20.83 8.30
CA SER A 156 -7.84 20.47 9.60
C SER A 156 -9.31 20.84 9.75
N GLU A 157 -9.73 22.01 9.28
CA GLU A 157 -11.10 22.51 9.42
C GLU A 157 -12.10 21.64 8.64
N GLU A 158 -11.80 21.36 7.39
CA GLU A 158 -12.67 20.57 6.51
C GLU A 158 -12.69 19.09 6.94
N ALA A 159 -11.55 18.56 7.40
CA ALA A 159 -11.48 17.19 7.95
C ALA A 159 -12.33 17.03 9.20
N GLU A 160 -12.38 18.04 10.09
CA GLU A 160 -13.23 17.99 11.28
C GLU A 160 -14.73 18.03 10.91
N ALA A 161 -15.11 18.83 9.92
CA ALA A 161 -16.48 18.85 9.39
C ALA A 161 -16.90 17.50 8.78
N LEU A 162 -15.94 16.76 8.20
CA LEU A 162 -16.19 15.43 7.63
C LEU A 162 -16.20 14.29 8.66
N ARG A 163 -15.66 14.51 9.87
CA ARG A 163 -15.43 13.47 10.88
C ARG A 163 -16.63 12.55 11.14
N PRO A 164 -17.89 13.03 11.30
CA PRO A 164 -19.03 12.15 11.49
C PRO A 164 -19.27 11.20 10.31
N ARG A 165 -18.93 11.66 9.09
CA ARG A 165 -19.07 10.85 7.86
C ARG A 165 -17.94 9.83 7.70
N LEU A 166 -16.76 10.11 8.24
CA LEU A 166 -15.60 9.21 8.11
C LEU A 166 -15.84 7.88 8.82
N ALA A 167 -16.43 7.89 10.02
CA ALA A 167 -16.79 6.67 10.73
C ALA A 167 -17.77 5.81 9.92
N ALA A 168 -18.85 6.44 9.42
CA ALA A 168 -19.84 5.75 8.60
C ALA A 168 -19.26 5.18 7.28
N LEU A 169 -18.36 5.93 6.64
CA LEU A 169 -17.67 5.45 5.43
C LEU A 169 -16.70 4.30 5.74
N PHE A 170 -15.96 4.40 6.83
CA PHE A 170 -15.05 3.35 7.27
C PHE A 170 -15.81 2.04 7.52
N ASP A 171 -16.91 2.09 8.26
CA ASP A 171 -17.76 0.93 8.56
C ASP A 171 -18.40 0.36 7.28
N ARG A 172 -18.95 1.24 6.43
CA ARG A 172 -19.56 0.85 5.15
C ARG A 172 -18.60 0.11 4.25
N HIS A 173 -17.34 0.53 4.23
CA HIS A 173 -16.28 -0.08 3.43
C HIS A 173 -15.45 -1.11 4.21
N ARG A 174 -15.92 -1.53 5.40
CA ARG A 174 -15.30 -2.59 6.22
C ARG A 174 -13.82 -2.34 6.50
N GLY A 175 -13.46 -1.07 6.74
CA GLY A 175 -12.08 -0.68 7.03
C GLY A 175 -11.18 -0.49 5.82
N ASP A 176 -11.67 -0.62 4.59
CA ASP A 176 -10.90 -0.31 3.39
C ASP A 176 -10.76 1.21 3.22
N LEU A 177 -9.58 1.73 3.61
CA LEU A 177 -9.29 3.17 3.53
C LEU A 177 -9.31 3.70 2.08
N ARG A 178 -8.87 2.90 1.12
CA ARG A 178 -8.87 3.30 -0.30
C ARG A 178 -10.30 3.44 -0.82
N ALA A 179 -11.17 2.49 -0.49
CA ALA A 179 -12.58 2.55 -0.86
C ALA A 179 -13.30 3.73 -0.17
N ALA A 180 -13.00 4.01 1.10
CA ALA A 180 -13.53 5.16 1.83
C ALA A 180 -13.09 6.50 1.20
N LEU A 181 -11.81 6.65 0.85
CA LEU A 181 -11.28 7.84 0.16
C LEU A 181 -11.89 8.00 -1.25
N ARG A 182 -12.14 6.90 -1.96
CA ARG A 182 -12.82 6.95 -3.25
C ARG A 182 -14.28 7.40 -3.12
N ALA A 183 -14.99 6.95 -2.08
CA ALA A 183 -16.34 7.42 -1.81
C ALA A 183 -16.37 8.94 -1.50
N LEU A 184 -15.35 9.47 -0.82
CA LEU A 184 -15.19 10.92 -0.64
C LEU A 184 -14.94 11.63 -1.97
N TYR A 185 -14.13 11.05 -2.87
CA TYR A 185 -13.95 11.60 -4.21
C TYR A 185 -15.29 11.74 -4.95
N ASP A 186 -16.14 10.72 -4.91
CA ASP A 186 -17.45 10.72 -5.57
C ASP A 186 -18.38 11.78 -4.95
N LEU A 187 -18.38 11.91 -3.61
CA LEU A 187 -19.15 12.92 -2.90
C LEU A 187 -18.77 14.36 -3.30
N TYR A 188 -17.47 14.63 -3.40
CA TYR A 188 -16.94 15.94 -3.83
C TYR A 188 -17.19 16.20 -5.32
N GLY A 189 -17.18 15.16 -6.15
CA GLY A 189 -17.48 15.25 -7.57
C GLY A 189 -18.96 15.54 -7.85
N ALA A 190 -19.85 15.02 -7.02
CA ALA A 190 -21.30 15.17 -7.15
C ALA A 190 -21.83 16.52 -6.62
N SER A 191 -21.08 17.23 -5.74
CA SER A 191 -21.45 18.55 -5.26
C SER A 191 -21.12 19.60 -6.33
N PRO A 192 -22.12 20.29 -6.93
CA PRO A 192 -21.84 21.47 -7.73
C PRO A 192 -21.22 22.51 -6.82
N ALA A 193 -20.12 23.13 -7.28
CA ALA A 193 -19.30 24.12 -6.58
C ALA A 193 -20.10 25.07 -5.69
N THR A 194 -20.15 24.78 -4.40
CA THR A 194 -20.42 25.75 -3.34
C THR A 194 -19.67 25.31 -2.11
N ALA A 195 -18.49 25.86 -1.95
CA ALA A 195 -17.91 26.05 -0.63
C ALA A 195 -18.80 27.10 0.08
N GLY A 196 -19.87 26.65 0.68
CA GLY A 196 -20.72 27.40 1.57
C GLY A 196 -21.10 26.49 2.73
N PRO A 197 -21.29 27.02 3.96
CA PRO A 197 -21.67 26.20 5.10
C PRO A 197 -22.95 25.46 4.80
N LEU A 198 -22.97 24.16 5.11
CA LEU A 198 -24.15 23.31 4.98
C LEU A 198 -25.29 23.92 5.80
N PRO A 199 -26.53 24.00 5.28
CA PRO A 199 -27.68 24.42 6.08
C PRO A 199 -27.85 23.45 7.24
N GLY A 200 -27.93 24.02 8.44
CA GLY A 200 -28.16 23.28 9.66
C GLY A 200 -29.54 22.60 9.66
N ALA A 201 -29.62 21.50 10.33
CA ALA A 201 -30.72 21.03 11.14
C ALA A 201 -30.15 20.08 12.18
#